data_0e9a191bd935576ef6dd785b948e4cce
#
_entry.id   0e9a191bd935576ef6dd785b948e4cce
#
_cell.length_a   1.000
_cell.length_b   1.000
_cell.length_c   1.000
_cell.angle_alpha   90.00
_cell.angle_beta   90.00
_cell.angle_gamma   90.00
#
_symmetry.space_group_name_H-M   'P 1'
#
loop_
_entity.id
_entity.type
_entity.pdbx_description
1 polymer ?
#
loop_
_entity_poly.entity_id
_entity_poly.type
_entity_poly.pdbx_seq_one_letter_code
_entity_poly.pdbx_strand_id
1 'polypeptide(L)' 'MRDLLSHMIQGITGKECEVSEENSDGFIVYKVKVPREDVGIVIGRSGRTINAIKNVLKINAIREGVRVDVQIEEA' A
#
# COMPACT_ATOMS: atom_id res chain seq x y z
N MET A 1 1.58 7.74 -7.28
CA MET A 1 1.63 6.46 -6.54
C MET A 1 0.50 6.29 -5.53
N ARG A 2 0.13 7.35 -4.84
CA ARG A 2 -0.94 7.25 -3.83
C ARG A 2 -2.27 6.79 -4.43
N ASP A 3 -2.66 7.36 -5.56
CA ASP A 3 -3.91 7.00 -6.21
C ASP A 3 -3.89 5.55 -6.69
N LEU A 4 -2.76 5.10 -7.21
CA LEU A 4 -2.58 3.71 -7.63
C LEU A 4 -2.74 2.76 -6.45
N LEU A 5 -2.09 3.07 -5.32
CA LEU A 5 -2.20 2.26 -4.10
C LEU A 5 -3.65 2.21 -3.61
N SER A 6 -4.29 3.36 -3.51
CA SER A 6 -5.68 3.46 -3.07
C SER A 6 -6.61 2.64 -3.96
N HIS A 7 -6.40 2.72 -5.26
CA HIS A 7 -7.19 1.96 -6.24
C HIS A 7 -7.00 0.45 -6.08
N MET A 8 -5.77 0.01 -5.87
CA MET A 8 -5.47 -1.41 -5.66
C MET A 8 -6.13 -1.94 -4.38
N ILE A 9 -6.04 -1.18 -3.28
CA ILE A 9 -6.64 -1.58 -2.01
C ILE A 9 -8.17 -1.64 -2.15
N GLN A 10 -8.76 -0.65 -2.79
CA GLN A 10 -10.21 -0.63 -3.03
C GLN A 10 -10.65 -1.81 -3.87
N GLY A 11 -9.87 -2.20 -4.87
CA GLY A 11 -10.16 -3.37 -5.69
C GLY A 11 -10.14 -4.68 -4.91
N ILE A 12 -9.31 -4.75 -3.88
CA ILE A 12 -9.18 -5.95 -3.04
C ILE A 12 -10.29 -6.01 -1.98
N THR A 13 -10.54 -4.90 -1.30
CA THR A 13 -11.48 -4.86 -0.17
C THR A 13 -12.91 -4.51 -0.58
N GLY A 14 -13.10 -3.89 -1.74
CA GLY A 14 -14.38 -3.34 -2.15
C GLY A 14 -14.78 -2.07 -1.40
N LYS A 15 -13.87 -1.50 -0.62
CA LYS A 15 -14.13 -0.34 0.24
C LYS A 15 -13.03 0.69 0.05
N GLU A 16 -13.37 1.96 0.26
CA GLU A 16 -12.35 3.00 0.35
C GLU A 16 -11.63 2.88 1.68
N CYS A 17 -10.30 2.95 1.63
CA CYS A 17 -9.46 2.90 2.81
C CYS A 17 -8.69 4.19 2.95
N GLU A 18 -8.38 4.55 4.19
CA GLU A 18 -7.60 5.73 4.49
C GLU A 18 -6.12 5.44 4.20
N VAL A 19 -5.50 6.27 3.38
CA VAL A 19 -4.09 6.15 3.03
C VAL A 19 -3.38 7.42 3.48
N SER A 20 -2.39 7.26 4.36
CA SER A 20 -1.53 8.35 4.81
C SER A 20 -0.18 8.23 4.15
N GLU A 21 0.44 9.36 3.86
CA GLU A 21 1.74 9.40 3.23
C GLU A 21 2.73 10.15 4.12
N GLU A 22 3.88 9.55 4.36
CA GLU A 22 5.02 10.20 5.01
C GLU A 22 6.18 10.22 4.03
N ASN A 23 6.72 11.41 3.78
CA ASN A 23 7.82 11.59 2.84
C ASN A 23 9.02 12.17 3.59
N SER A 24 10.18 11.52 3.46
CA SER A 24 11.40 11.93 4.13
C SER A 24 12.60 11.60 3.24
N ASP A 25 13.28 12.63 2.74
CA ASP A 25 14.52 12.51 1.95
C ASP A 25 14.44 11.46 0.82
N GLY A 26 13.36 11.50 0.04
CA GLY A 26 13.19 10.58 -1.07
C GLY A 26 12.72 9.19 -0.68
N PHE A 27 12.35 9.00 0.58
CA PHE A 27 11.73 7.77 1.06
C PHE A 27 10.28 8.06 1.42
N ILE A 28 9.36 7.34 0.78
CA ILE A 28 7.92 7.52 0.98
C ILE A 28 7.35 6.29 1.67
N VAL A 29 6.65 6.49 2.76
CA VAL A 29 5.94 5.41 3.45
C VAL A 29 4.44 5.69 3.37
N TYR A 30 3.71 4.75 2.79
CA TYR A 30 2.26 4.79 2.78
C TYR A 30 1.72 3.90 3.89
N LYS A 31 0.89 4.48 4.76
CA LYS A 31 0.20 3.74 5.81
C LYS A 31 -1.26 3.61 5.41
N VAL A 32 -1.71 2.39 5.25
CA VAL A 32 -3.07 2.09 4.83
C VAL A 32 -3.83 1.54 6.03
N LYS A 33 -4.89 2.24 6.43
CA LYS A 33 -5.76 1.76 7.50
C LYS A 33 -6.91 0.97 6.90
N VAL A 34 -7.02 -0.28 7.31
CA VAL A 34 -8.10 -1.16 6.87
C VAL A 34 -8.80 -1.75 8.09
N PRO A 35 -10.10 -2.08 7.97
CA PRO A 35 -10.79 -2.79 9.04
C PRO A 35 -10.07 -4.10 9.36
N ARG A 36 -10.11 -4.51 10.62
CA ARG A 36 -9.48 -5.74 11.08
C ARG A 36 -9.85 -6.95 10.23
N GLU A 37 -11.08 -7.03 9.82
CA GLU A 37 -11.61 -8.13 9.01
C GLU A 37 -10.98 -8.18 7.61
N ASP A 38 -10.46 -7.06 7.11
CA ASP A 38 -9.88 -6.95 5.77
C ASP A 38 -8.34 -7.08 5.79
N VAL A 39 -7.70 -6.99 6.93
CA VAL A 39 -6.24 -7.05 7.04
C VAL A 39 -5.69 -8.32 6.40
N GLY A 40 -6.30 -9.46 6.68
CA GLY A 40 -5.87 -10.74 6.13
C GLY A 40 -5.98 -10.80 4.61
N ILE A 41 -7.03 -10.19 4.04
CA ILE A 41 -7.24 -10.17 2.59
C ILE A 41 -6.19 -9.28 1.92
N VAL A 42 -5.88 -8.14 2.53
CA VAL A 42 -4.92 -7.19 1.97
C VAL A 42 -3.50 -7.75 2.02
N ILE A 43 -3.14 -8.42 3.10
CA ILE A 43 -1.82 -9.06 3.23
C ILE A 43 -1.75 -10.28 2.32
N GLY A 44 -2.80 -11.08 2.28
CA GLY A 44 -2.88 -12.30 1.50
C GLY A 44 -2.12 -13.45 2.15
N ARG A 45 -2.24 -14.63 1.54
CA ARG A 45 -1.58 -15.82 2.05
C ARG A 45 -0.07 -15.67 1.97
N SER A 46 0.62 -15.80 3.08
CA SER A 46 2.08 -15.65 3.20
C SER A 46 2.58 -14.28 2.70
N GLY A 47 1.73 -13.26 2.77
CA GLY A 47 2.10 -11.92 2.36
C GLY A 47 2.14 -11.69 0.86
N ARG A 48 1.57 -12.57 0.05
CA ARG A 48 1.64 -12.48 -1.42
C ARG A 48 0.99 -11.22 -1.97
N THR A 49 -0.19 -10.88 -1.47
CA THR A 49 -0.92 -9.72 -1.97
C THR A 49 -0.20 -8.43 -1.66
N ILE A 50 0.22 -8.25 -0.40
CA ILE A 50 0.94 -7.03 -0.02
C ILE A 50 2.30 -6.91 -0.73
N ASN A 51 2.98 -8.03 -0.95
CA ASN A 51 4.24 -8.03 -1.68
C ASN A 51 4.04 -7.63 -3.15
N ALA A 52 2.96 -8.11 -3.78
CA ALA A 52 2.62 -7.71 -5.14
C ALA A 52 2.35 -6.21 -5.23
N ILE A 53 1.60 -5.66 -4.28
CA ILE A 53 1.32 -4.23 -4.19
C ILE A 53 2.63 -3.45 -4.05
N LYS A 54 3.50 -3.86 -3.14
CA LYS A 54 4.80 -3.22 -2.93
C LYS A 54 5.64 -3.23 -4.20
N ASN A 55 5.64 -4.34 -4.93
CA ASN A 55 6.43 -4.46 -6.15
C ASN A 55 5.96 -3.50 -7.23
N VAL A 56 4.65 -3.35 -7.41
CA VAL A 56 4.10 -2.40 -8.38
C VAL A 56 4.51 -0.98 -8.02
N LEU A 57 4.42 -0.61 -6.75
CA LEU A 57 4.81 0.73 -6.29
C LEU A 57 6.31 0.95 -6.42
N LYS A 58 7.12 -0.07 -6.16
CA LYS A 58 8.58 0.02 -6.32
C LYS A 58 8.98 0.31 -7.75
N ILE A 59 8.31 -0.27 -8.73
CA ILE A 59 8.57 0.00 -10.14
C ILE A 59 8.35 1.49 -10.44
N ASN A 60 7.24 2.04 -9.96
CA ASN A 60 6.96 3.47 -10.13
C ASN A 60 7.96 4.34 -9.37
N ALA A 61 8.35 3.93 -8.17
CA ALA A 61 9.31 4.66 -7.35
C ALA A 61 10.67 4.74 -8.02
N ILE A 62 11.12 3.67 -8.64
CA ILE A 62 12.40 3.65 -9.38
C ILE A 62 12.38 4.68 -10.50
N ARG A 63 11.27 4.78 -11.22
CA ARG A 63 11.13 5.77 -12.29
C ARG A 63 11.21 7.21 -11.78
N GLU A 64 10.74 7.45 -10.57
CA GLU A 64 10.75 8.77 -9.95
C GLU A 64 12.00 9.04 -9.13
N GLY A 65 12.89 8.06 -9.01
CA GLY A 65 14.12 8.21 -8.24
C GLY A 65 13.90 8.25 -6.73
N VAL A 66 12.84 7.63 -6.23
CA VAL A 66 12.51 7.58 -4.80
C VAL A 66 12.37 6.14 -4.34
N ARG A 67 12.35 5.95 -3.02
CA ARG A 67 12.06 4.66 -2.40
C ARG A 67 10.66 4.71 -1.80
N VAL A 68 9.99 3.57 -1.77
CA VAL A 68 8.63 3.48 -1.24
C VAL A 68 8.47 2.23 -0.40
N ASP A 69 7.68 2.34 0.65
CA ASP A 69 7.22 1.19 1.43
C ASP A 69 5.73 1.36 1.73
N VAL A 70 5.08 0.26 2.02
CA VAL A 70 3.66 0.22 2.35
C VAL A 70 3.47 -0.52 3.66
N GLN A 71 2.76 0.09 4.59
CA GLN A 71 2.42 -0.51 5.87
C GLN A 71 0.91 -0.62 5.98
N ILE A 72 0.43 -1.77 6.40
CA ILE A 72 -0.99 -1.99 6.64
C ILE A 72 -1.25 -1.87 8.13
N GLU A 73 -2.17 -0.99 8.48
CA GLU A 73 -2.55 -0.75 9.86
C GLU A 73 -4.00 -1.15 10.08
N GLU A 74 -4.28 -1.71 11.24
CA GLU A 74 -5.63 -2.02 11.67
C GLU A 74 -6.32 -0.73 12.12
N ALA A 75 -7.47 -0.46 11.55
CA ALA A 75 -8.25 0.73 11.89
C ALA A 75 -8.99 0.58 13.21
#